data_adf5aaadafe85dee22ea80faa04c2700
#
_entry.id   adf5aaadafe85dee22ea80faa04c2700
#
_cell.length_a   1.000
_cell.length_b   1.000
_cell.length_c   1.000
_cell.angle_alpha   90.00
_cell.angle_beta   90.00
_cell.angle_gamma   90.00
#
_symmetry.space_group_name_H-M   'P 1'
#
loop_
_entity.id
_entity.type
_entity.pdbx_description
1 polymer ?
#
loop_
_entity_poly.entity_id
_entity_poly.type
_entity_poly.pdbx_seq_one_letter_code
_entity_poly.pdbx_strand_id
1 'polypeptide(L)'
;ANGPSLNRTVEDSTDFIKGKTLLAVNFCVSSPMFEHLRPELYLIADPLFWIVPEKRIQLFKTMAEKTTWDMNFFVPARALKNKEWQPLLAGNPHIKLYVYNTTPIEGFQGFCNWIFRKGWAVPRPHNVLIPSIAMGLRLPFKKIYLAGADHSWLPEITVTDDNVVLMHQKHFYDQNKSQAETVKQENLNSARL
;
A
#
# COMPACT_ATOMS: atom_id res chain seq x y z
N ALA A 1 -2.45 4.81 -5.09
CA ALA A 1 -1.09 4.80 -4.57
C ALA A 1 -0.77 6.12 -3.84
N ASN A 2 0.45 6.24 -3.25
CA ASN A 2 0.80 7.37 -2.37
C ASN A 2 1.78 8.36 -3.02
N GLY A 3 1.87 8.37 -4.35
CA GLY A 3 2.73 9.30 -5.06
C GLY A 3 2.22 10.75 -5.04
N PRO A 4 3.11 11.74 -5.27
CA PRO A 4 2.78 13.17 -5.15
C PRO A 4 1.64 13.65 -6.05
N SER A 5 1.43 13.02 -7.21
CA SER A 5 0.34 13.36 -8.14
C SER A 5 -1.05 13.10 -7.59
N LEU A 6 -1.18 12.34 -6.48
CA LEU A 6 -2.48 12.04 -5.89
C LEU A 6 -3.22 13.29 -5.44
N ASN A 7 -2.52 14.26 -4.82
CA ASN A 7 -3.12 15.52 -4.39
C ASN A 7 -3.81 16.23 -5.55
N ARG A 8 -3.05 16.41 -6.64
CA ARG A 8 -3.56 17.06 -7.86
C ARG A 8 -4.71 16.26 -8.48
N THR A 9 -4.60 14.93 -8.53
CA THR A 9 -5.68 14.09 -9.08
C THR A 9 -6.97 14.25 -8.28
N VAL A 10 -6.89 14.34 -6.95
CA VAL A 10 -8.07 14.52 -6.09
C VAL A 10 -8.67 15.91 -6.27
N GLU A 11 -7.85 16.95 -6.35
CA GLU A 11 -8.30 18.34 -6.57
C GLU A 11 -8.96 18.49 -7.94
N ASP A 12 -8.28 18.06 -9.02
CA ASP A 12 -8.75 18.23 -10.40
C ASP A 12 -9.93 17.33 -10.77
N SER A 13 -10.13 16.22 -10.04
CA SER A 13 -11.09 15.18 -10.40
C SER A 13 -12.06 14.82 -9.27
N THR A 14 -12.33 15.76 -8.38
CA THR A 14 -13.21 15.56 -7.21
C THR A 14 -14.57 14.98 -7.60
N ASP A 15 -15.21 15.47 -8.65
CA ASP A 15 -16.53 15.00 -9.08
C ASP A 15 -16.47 13.60 -9.71
N PHE A 16 -15.35 13.27 -10.37
CA PHE A 16 -15.14 11.92 -10.88
C PHE A 16 -14.95 10.90 -9.76
N ILE A 17 -14.27 11.29 -8.68
CA ILE A 17 -13.99 10.44 -7.52
C ILE A 17 -15.26 10.18 -6.70
N LYS A 18 -16.16 11.16 -6.59
CA LYS A 18 -17.45 11.01 -5.92
C LYS A 18 -18.23 9.82 -6.49
N GLY A 19 -18.72 8.97 -5.61
CA GLY A 19 -19.49 7.77 -5.98
C GLY A 19 -18.66 6.63 -6.55
N LYS A 20 -17.33 6.67 -6.45
CA LYS A 20 -16.45 5.54 -6.70
C LYS A 20 -16.09 4.85 -5.40
N THR A 21 -15.97 3.52 -5.44
CA THR A 21 -15.36 2.78 -4.33
C THR A 21 -13.85 3.04 -4.33
N LEU A 22 -13.33 3.55 -3.24
CA LEU A 22 -11.94 3.94 -3.10
C LEU A 22 -11.16 2.88 -2.35
N LEU A 23 -9.96 2.54 -2.86
CA LEU A 23 -8.99 1.70 -2.18
C LEU A 23 -7.76 2.53 -1.83
N ALA A 24 -7.52 2.68 -0.52
CA ALA A 24 -6.32 3.32 0.00
C ALA A 24 -5.26 2.29 0.40
N VAL A 25 -3.99 2.72 0.48
CA VAL A 25 -2.87 1.81 0.71
C VAL A 25 -1.87 2.35 1.74
N ASN A 26 -1.21 1.43 2.46
CA ASN A 26 -0.08 1.67 3.36
C ASN A 26 -0.33 2.86 4.33
N PHE A 27 0.48 3.91 4.32
CA PHE A 27 0.38 5.06 5.22
C PHE A 27 -0.63 6.14 4.79
N CYS A 28 -1.52 5.88 3.83
CA CYS A 28 -2.54 6.85 3.43
C CYS A 28 -3.35 7.40 4.62
N VAL A 29 -3.57 6.58 5.65
CA VAL A 29 -4.26 6.97 6.89
C VAL A 29 -3.60 8.13 7.65
N SER A 30 -2.30 8.34 7.46
CA SER A 30 -1.57 9.45 8.07
C SER A 30 -1.85 10.80 7.40
N SER A 31 -2.48 10.77 6.22
CA SER A 31 -2.85 11.98 5.50
C SER A 31 -4.20 12.55 5.97
N PRO A 32 -4.38 13.89 5.97
CA PRO A 32 -5.69 14.52 6.14
C PRO A 32 -6.71 14.08 5.07
N MET A 33 -6.22 13.70 3.88
CA MET A 33 -7.04 13.24 2.77
C MET A 33 -7.77 11.93 3.08
N PHE A 34 -7.28 11.10 4.00
CA PHE A 34 -7.93 9.84 4.38
C PHE A 34 -9.35 10.05 4.92
N GLU A 35 -9.51 11.02 5.83
CA GLU A 35 -10.81 11.33 6.43
C GLU A 35 -11.74 12.04 5.43
N HIS A 36 -11.16 12.78 4.49
CA HIS A 36 -11.91 13.45 3.42
C HIS A 36 -12.43 12.44 2.37
N LEU A 37 -11.59 11.54 1.92
CA LEU A 37 -11.92 10.53 0.90
C LEU A 37 -12.73 9.36 1.43
N ARG A 38 -12.60 9.02 2.71
CA ARG A 38 -13.31 7.92 3.40
C ARG A 38 -13.27 6.61 2.59
N PRO A 39 -12.08 6.05 2.29
CA PRO A 39 -11.99 4.86 1.45
C PRO A 39 -12.69 3.66 2.07
N GLU A 40 -13.52 2.97 1.30
CA GLU A 40 -14.25 1.77 1.73
C GLU A 40 -13.36 0.53 1.75
N LEU A 41 -12.23 0.58 1.02
CA LEU A 41 -11.25 -0.49 0.97
C LEU A 41 -9.89 0.05 1.38
N TYR A 42 -9.18 -0.72 2.18
CA TYR A 42 -7.82 -0.38 2.60
C TYR A 42 -6.92 -1.61 2.52
N LEU A 43 -5.73 -1.48 1.93
CA LEU A 43 -4.80 -2.59 1.78
C LEU A 43 -3.40 -2.19 2.24
N ILE A 44 -2.78 -3.03 3.05
CA ILE A 44 -1.37 -2.88 3.42
C ILE A 44 -0.56 -4.05 2.88
N ALA A 45 0.63 -3.73 2.33
CA ALA A 45 1.55 -4.72 1.79
C ALA A 45 2.98 -4.55 2.29
N ASP A 46 3.35 -3.37 2.77
CA ASP A 46 4.71 -3.04 3.14
C ASP A 46 5.20 -3.95 4.29
N PRO A 47 6.34 -4.65 4.13
CA PRO A 47 6.95 -5.45 5.18
C PRO A 47 7.31 -4.69 6.46
N LEU A 48 7.59 -3.38 6.36
CA LEU A 48 7.97 -2.54 7.48
C LEU A 48 6.94 -2.55 8.63
N PHE A 49 5.65 -2.68 8.32
CA PHE A 49 4.61 -2.79 9.36
C PHE A 49 4.73 -4.04 10.24
N TRP A 50 5.44 -5.06 9.75
CA TRP A 50 5.63 -6.30 10.49
C TRP A 50 6.99 -6.40 11.16
N ILE A 51 7.97 -5.62 10.68
CA ILE A 51 9.37 -5.61 11.16
C ILE A 51 9.58 -4.51 12.19
N VAL A 52 8.99 -3.32 11.98
CA VAL A 52 9.18 -2.13 12.82
C VAL A 52 7.96 -1.89 13.71
N PRO A 53 8.03 -2.20 15.03
CA PRO A 53 6.88 -2.10 15.95
C PRO A 53 6.28 -0.70 16.00
N GLU A 54 7.09 0.35 15.97
CA GLU A 54 6.65 1.75 16.08
C GLU A 54 5.77 2.14 14.89
N LYS A 55 6.20 1.79 13.66
CA LYS A 55 5.43 2.04 12.44
C LYS A 55 4.12 1.26 12.44
N ARG A 56 4.15 0.02 12.95
CA ARG A 56 2.95 -0.82 13.12
C ARG A 56 1.95 -0.18 14.08
N ILE A 57 2.40 0.16 15.28
CA ILE A 57 1.55 0.76 16.32
C ILE A 57 0.97 2.08 15.82
N GLN A 58 1.79 2.93 15.23
CA GLN A 58 1.35 4.21 14.67
C GLN A 58 0.24 4.01 13.64
N LEU A 59 0.45 3.12 12.65
CA LEU A 59 -0.53 2.86 11.59
C LEU A 59 -1.87 2.41 12.17
N PHE A 60 -1.86 1.37 13.01
CA PHE A 60 -3.10 0.74 13.48
C PHE A 60 -3.84 1.61 14.49
N LYS A 61 -3.15 2.34 15.36
CA LYS A 61 -3.78 3.32 16.24
C LYS A 61 -4.45 4.44 15.45
N THR A 62 -3.71 5.06 14.53
CA THR A 62 -4.26 6.13 13.68
C THR A 62 -5.46 5.64 12.86
N MET A 63 -5.41 4.41 12.36
CA MET A 63 -6.52 3.80 11.63
C MET A 63 -7.74 3.60 12.53
N ALA A 64 -7.54 3.08 13.74
CA ALA A 64 -8.63 2.88 14.70
C ALA A 64 -9.27 4.21 15.14
N GLU A 65 -8.49 5.25 15.31
CA GLU A 65 -8.95 6.58 15.73
C GLU A 65 -9.71 7.32 14.63
N LYS A 66 -9.21 7.28 13.38
CA LYS A 66 -9.74 8.07 12.28
C LYS A 66 -10.88 7.42 11.51
N THR A 67 -11.00 6.09 11.54
CA THR A 67 -12.03 5.39 10.76
C THR A 67 -13.37 5.44 11.46
N THR A 68 -14.29 6.26 10.93
CA THR A 68 -15.68 6.44 11.44
C THR A 68 -16.73 5.98 10.41
N TRP A 69 -16.33 5.23 9.39
CA TRP A 69 -17.16 4.67 8.32
C TRP A 69 -16.81 3.21 8.08
N ASP A 70 -17.69 2.45 7.50
CA ASP A 70 -17.47 1.03 7.22
C ASP A 70 -16.33 0.86 6.19
N MET A 71 -15.27 0.19 6.60
CA MET A 71 -14.07 -0.04 5.81
C MET A 71 -13.66 -1.50 5.85
N ASN A 72 -13.45 -2.09 4.68
CA ASN A 72 -12.86 -3.42 4.54
C ASN A 72 -11.33 -3.29 4.49
N PHE A 73 -10.68 -3.83 5.50
CA PHE A 73 -9.24 -3.73 5.69
C PHE A 73 -8.55 -5.04 5.34
N PHE A 74 -7.66 -5.01 4.35
CA PHE A 74 -6.96 -6.17 3.81
C PHE A 74 -5.51 -6.22 4.30
N VAL A 75 -5.15 -7.33 4.95
CA VAL A 75 -3.80 -7.60 5.44
C VAL A 75 -3.22 -8.84 4.77
N PRO A 76 -1.89 -8.92 4.53
CA PRO A 76 -1.28 -10.12 3.99
C PRO A 76 -1.35 -11.27 5.00
N ALA A 77 -1.49 -12.51 4.52
CA ALA A 77 -1.60 -13.70 5.38
C ALA A 77 -0.46 -13.81 6.41
N ARG A 78 0.75 -13.35 6.05
CA ARG A 78 1.90 -13.29 6.97
C ARG A 78 1.66 -12.39 8.20
N ALA A 79 0.76 -11.41 8.10
CA ALA A 79 0.41 -10.52 9.21
C ALA A 79 -0.17 -11.25 10.41
N LEU A 80 -0.82 -12.39 10.18
CA LEU A 80 -1.43 -13.21 11.25
C LEU A 80 -0.39 -13.87 12.16
N LYS A 81 0.88 -13.95 11.76
CA LYS A 81 1.97 -14.44 12.60
C LYS A 81 2.25 -13.52 13.79
N ASN A 82 1.97 -12.22 13.65
CA ASN A 82 2.10 -11.24 14.72
C ASN A 82 0.70 -10.82 15.18
N LYS A 83 0.35 -11.10 16.42
CA LYS A 83 -0.98 -10.82 16.99
C LYS A 83 -1.07 -9.48 17.72
N GLU A 84 0.02 -8.75 17.88
CA GLU A 84 0.09 -7.52 18.69
C GLU A 84 -0.73 -6.36 18.14
N TRP A 85 -0.96 -6.33 16.81
CA TRP A 85 -1.70 -5.26 16.15
C TRP A 85 -3.22 -5.44 16.18
N GLN A 86 -3.71 -6.67 16.27
CA GLN A 86 -5.15 -6.96 16.22
C GLN A 86 -5.92 -6.27 17.36
N PRO A 87 -5.44 -6.27 18.62
CA PRO A 87 -6.10 -5.56 19.70
C PRO A 87 -6.22 -4.05 19.47
N LEU A 88 -5.32 -3.45 18.69
CA LEU A 88 -5.36 -2.02 18.39
C LEU A 88 -6.56 -1.62 17.52
N LEU A 89 -7.11 -2.57 16.76
CA LEU A 89 -8.29 -2.36 15.92
C LEU A 89 -9.60 -2.90 16.53
N ALA A 90 -9.50 -3.77 17.53
CA ALA A 90 -10.65 -4.52 18.07
C ALA A 90 -11.77 -3.63 18.63
N GLY A 91 -11.45 -2.40 19.05
CA GLY A 91 -12.42 -1.43 19.56
C GLY A 91 -13.20 -0.67 18.49
N ASN A 92 -12.84 -0.78 17.22
CA ASN A 92 -13.49 -0.03 16.15
C ASN A 92 -14.44 -0.94 15.35
N PRO A 93 -15.77 -0.75 15.47
CA PRO A 93 -16.78 -1.61 14.82
C PRO A 93 -16.85 -1.40 13.29
N HIS A 94 -16.29 -0.32 12.78
CA HIS A 94 -16.31 0.03 11.37
C HIS A 94 -15.25 -0.68 10.53
N ILE A 95 -14.23 -1.28 11.17
CA ILE A 95 -13.13 -1.92 10.46
C ILE A 95 -13.38 -3.42 10.37
N LYS A 96 -13.65 -3.91 9.15
CA LYS A 96 -13.81 -5.34 8.85
C LYS A 96 -12.51 -5.89 8.30
N LEU A 97 -11.88 -6.81 9.04
CA LEU A 97 -10.59 -7.38 8.69
C LEU A 97 -10.73 -8.54 7.70
N TYR A 98 -9.96 -8.48 6.63
CA TYR A 98 -9.80 -9.55 5.64
C TYR A 98 -8.33 -9.89 5.43
N VAL A 99 -8.09 -11.17 5.14
CA VAL A 99 -6.74 -11.68 4.88
C VAL A 99 -6.60 -12.03 3.40
N TYR A 100 -5.52 -11.56 2.76
CA TYR A 100 -5.25 -11.92 1.38
C TYR A 100 -3.96 -12.73 1.24
N ASN A 101 -3.95 -13.60 0.21
CA ASN A 101 -2.81 -14.44 -0.10
C ASN A 101 -1.72 -13.62 -0.80
N THR A 102 -0.48 -13.76 -0.36
CA THR A 102 0.70 -13.10 -0.94
C THR A 102 1.72 -14.08 -1.52
N THR A 103 1.35 -15.35 -1.70
CA THR A 103 2.23 -16.34 -2.31
C THR A 103 2.54 -15.94 -3.75
N PRO A 104 3.80 -15.61 -4.09
CA PRO A 104 4.15 -15.24 -5.45
C PRO A 104 4.29 -16.50 -6.31
N ILE A 105 3.81 -16.44 -7.54
CA ILE A 105 4.08 -17.45 -8.57
C ILE A 105 4.51 -16.73 -9.85
N GLU A 106 5.56 -17.27 -10.47
CA GLU A 106 6.08 -16.87 -11.78
C GLU A 106 6.24 -18.13 -12.63
N GLY A 107 6.13 -17.98 -13.97
CA GLY A 107 6.26 -19.09 -14.89
C GLY A 107 5.37 -18.95 -16.13
N PHE A 108 4.89 -20.05 -16.68
CA PHE A 108 4.05 -20.05 -17.87
C PHE A 108 2.78 -19.22 -17.66
N GLN A 109 2.55 -18.25 -18.52
CA GLN A 109 1.47 -17.27 -18.40
C GLN A 109 0.09 -17.90 -18.23
N GLY A 110 -0.23 -18.96 -19.00
CA GLY A 110 -1.52 -19.64 -18.91
C GLY A 110 -1.76 -20.25 -17.52
N PHE A 111 -0.74 -20.92 -16.97
CA PHE A 111 -0.77 -21.51 -15.63
C PHE A 111 -0.86 -20.45 -14.54
N CYS A 112 -0.04 -19.41 -14.63
CA CYS A 112 -0.09 -18.31 -13.67
C CYS A 112 -1.46 -17.61 -13.66
N ASN A 113 -2.01 -17.31 -14.83
CA ASN A 113 -3.34 -16.68 -14.94
C ASN A 113 -4.45 -17.58 -14.35
N TRP A 114 -4.37 -18.87 -14.54
CA TRP A 114 -5.32 -19.83 -13.96
C TRP A 114 -5.24 -19.80 -12.42
N ILE A 115 -4.03 -19.89 -11.84
CA ILE A 115 -3.82 -19.84 -10.40
C ILE A 115 -4.26 -18.51 -9.79
N PHE A 116 -3.95 -17.39 -10.47
CA PHE A 116 -4.35 -16.06 -10.03
C PHE A 116 -5.87 -15.90 -10.01
N ARG A 117 -6.58 -16.45 -11.01
CA ARG A 117 -8.05 -16.47 -11.00
C ARG A 117 -8.63 -17.28 -9.84
N LYS A 118 -7.96 -18.37 -9.44
CA LYS A 118 -8.36 -19.18 -8.28
C LYS A 118 -8.02 -18.52 -6.94
N GLY A 119 -7.22 -17.46 -6.94
CA GLY A 119 -6.79 -16.80 -5.70
C GLY A 119 -5.72 -17.52 -4.90
N TRP A 120 -5.13 -18.57 -5.48
CA TRP A 120 -4.13 -19.41 -4.81
C TRP A 120 -2.74 -18.77 -4.78
N ALA A 121 -2.49 -17.84 -5.68
CA ALA A 121 -1.28 -17.05 -5.72
C ALA A 121 -1.56 -15.64 -6.28
N VAL A 122 -0.53 -14.80 -6.26
CA VAL A 122 -0.52 -13.45 -6.84
C VAL A 122 0.75 -13.26 -7.68
N PRO A 123 0.77 -12.32 -8.63
CA PRO A 123 2.01 -11.86 -9.21
C PRO A 123 2.95 -11.37 -8.11
N ARG A 124 4.26 -11.55 -8.26
CA ARG A 124 5.24 -11.13 -7.24
C ARG A 124 5.00 -9.68 -6.82
N PRO A 125 4.69 -9.42 -5.54
CA PRO A 125 4.30 -8.08 -5.08
C PRO A 125 5.55 -7.23 -4.79
N HIS A 126 6.15 -6.64 -5.81
CA HIS A 126 7.27 -5.70 -5.66
C HIS A 126 6.87 -4.37 -5.01
N ASN A 127 5.61 -4.01 -5.10
CA ASN A 127 5.02 -2.82 -4.47
C ASN A 127 3.56 -3.08 -4.11
N VAL A 128 2.94 -2.13 -3.40
CA VAL A 128 1.55 -2.26 -2.95
C VAL A 128 0.52 -2.23 -4.09
N LEU A 129 0.84 -1.69 -5.25
CA LEU A 129 -0.09 -1.63 -6.39
C LEU A 129 -0.42 -3.02 -6.93
N ILE A 130 0.56 -3.93 -7.00
CA ILE A 130 0.34 -5.28 -7.52
C ILE A 130 -0.73 -6.03 -6.73
N PRO A 131 -0.65 -6.19 -5.41
CA PRO A 131 -1.72 -6.82 -4.64
C PRO A 131 -3.03 -6.01 -4.66
N SER A 132 -2.97 -4.69 -4.76
CA SER A 132 -4.18 -3.84 -4.86
C SER A 132 -4.94 -4.09 -6.17
N ILE A 133 -4.24 -4.15 -7.29
CA ILE A 133 -4.84 -4.48 -8.60
C ILE A 133 -5.37 -5.93 -8.57
N ALA A 134 -4.59 -6.88 -8.07
CA ALA A 134 -5.01 -8.27 -7.95
C ALA A 134 -6.27 -8.42 -7.08
N MET A 135 -6.40 -7.64 -6.02
CA MET A 135 -7.61 -7.58 -5.20
C MET A 135 -8.78 -6.97 -5.97
N GLY A 136 -8.56 -5.84 -6.65
CA GLY A 136 -9.58 -5.18 -7.46
C GLY A 136 -10.15 -6.07 -8.57
N LEU A 137 -9.30 -6.91 -9.19
CA LEU A 137 -9.73 -7.89 -10.21
C LEU A 137 -10.57 -9.05 -9.65
N ARG A 138 -10.52 -9.31 -8.35
CA ARG A 138 -11.33 -10.34 -7.66
C ARG A 138 -12.64 -9.81 -7.13
N LEU A 139 -12.73 -8.52 -6.95
CA LEU A 139 -13.96 -7.83 -6.56
C LEU A 139 -14.81 -7.56 -7.81
N PRO A 140 -16.12 -7.35 -7.67
CA PRO A 140 -17.04 -7.22 -8.82
C PRO A 140 -16.96 -5.86 -9.51
N PHE A 141 -15.73 -5.34 -9.69
CA PHE A 141 -15.51 -4.08 -10.39
C PHE A 141 -15.33 -4.30 -11.89
N LYS A 142 -16.00 -3.48 -12.70
CA LYS A 142 -15.87 -3.50 -14.17
C LYS A 142 -14.68 -2.69 -14.66
N LYS A 143 -14.26 -1.68 -13.90
CA LYS A 143 -13.15 -0.78 -14.23
C LYS A 143 -12.36 -0.45 -12.97
N ILE A 144 -11.05 -0.37 -13.10
CA ILE A 144 -10.12 0.03 -12.05
C ILE A 144 -9.34 1.23 -12.56
N TYR A 145 -9.29 2.29 -11.77
CA TYR A 145 -8.53 3.49 -12.05
C TYR A 145 -7.38 3.58 -11.06
N LEU A 146 -6.19 3.91 -11.55
CA LEU A 146 -5.00 4.09 -10.71
C LEU A 146 -4.70 5.57 -10.57
N ALA A 147 -4.52 6.03 -9.33
CA ALA A 147 -4.12 7.39 -9.01
C ALA A 147 -2.91 7.40 -8.07
N GLY A 148 -2.04 8.40 -8.20
CA GLY A 148 -0.83 8.52 -7.39
C GLY A 148 0.23 7.43 -7.65
N ALA A 149 0.26 6.87 -8.87
CA ALA A 149 1.21 5.82 -9.26
C ALA A 149 2.40 6.41 -10.03
N ASP A 150 3.09 7.36 -9.45
CA ASP A 150 4.08 8.21 -10.14
C ASP A 150 5.37 7.47 -10.50
N HIS A 151 5.78 6.47 -9.69
CA HIS A 151 7.04 5.73 -9.87
C HIS A 151 8.28 6.64 -10.07
N SER A 152 8.29 7.81 -9.42
CA SER A 152 9.29 8.86 -9.61
C SER A 152 10.61 8.63 -8.84
N TRP A 153 10.74 7.52 -8.14
CA TRP A 153 11.90 7.24 -7.28
C TRP A 153 13.22 7.06 -8.05
N LEU A 154 13.18 6.57 -9.29
CA LEU A 154 14.41 6.33 -10.07
C LEU A 154 15.20 7.62 -10.39
N PRO A 155 14.59 8.72 -10.83
CA PRO A 155 15.28 10.00 -11.01
C PRO A 155 15.79 10.63 -9.70
N GLU A 156 15.30 10.17 -8.56
CA GLU A 156 15.65 10.71 -7.24
C GLU A 156 16.71 9.86 -6.52
N ILE A 157 17.34 8.91 -7.21
CA ILE A 157 18.52 8.19 -6.73
C ILE A 157 19.74 9.08 -6.94
N THR A 158 20.48 9.33 -5.85
CA THR A 158 21.76 10.02 -5.88
C THR A 158 22.84 9.17 -5.25
N VAL A 159 24.09 9.33 -5.71
CA VAL A 159 25.24 8.67 -5.12
C VAL A 159 26.14 9.74 -4.54
N THR A 160 26.51 9.60 -3.27
CA THR A 160 27.45 10.50 -2.61
C THR A 160 28.90 10.23 -3.05
N ASP A 161 29.80 11.15 -2.73
CA ASP A 161 31.24 10.97 -3.00
C ASP A 161 31.84 9.74 -2.29
N ASP A 162 31.21 9.31 -1.19
CA ASP A 162 31.59 8.09 -0.44
C ASP A 162 30.92 6.81 -0.99
N ASN A 163 30.37 6.83 -2.21
CA ASN A 163 29.66 5.72 -2.84
C ASN A 163 28.41 5.22 -2.06
N VAL A 164 27.78 6.09 -1.27
CA VAL A 164 26.51 5.76 -0.60
C VAL A 164 25.37 6.12 -1.53
N VAL A 165 24.52 5.14 -1.82
CA VAL A 165 23.29 5.36 -2.61
C VAL A 165 22.20 5.91 -1.71
N LEU A 166 21.71 7.10 -2.04
CA LEU A 166 20.58 7.75 -1.38
C LEU A 166 19.37 7.73 -2.31
N MET A 167 18.22 7.39 -1.78
CA MET A 167 16.96 7.43 -2.48
C MET A 167 15.99 8.38 -1.77
N HIS A 168 15.49 9.34 -2.49
CA HIS A 168 14.50 10.30 -2.00
C HIS A 168 13.11 9.83 -2.40
N GLN A 169 12.35 9.25 -1.45
CA GLN A 169 10.96 8.90 -1.69
C GLN A 169 10.05 10.03 -1.24
N LYS A 170 9.31 10.61 -2.17
CA LYS A 170 8.29 11.61 -1.89
C LYS A 170 6.92 10.96 -1.91
N HIS A 171 6.18 11.16 -0.84
CA HIS A 171 4.77 10.78 -0.76
C HIS A 171 3.87 12.01 -0.73
N PHE A 172 2.63 11.86 -1.16
CA PHE A 172 1.66 12.97 -1.20
C PHE A 172 1.39 13.60 0.18
N TYR A 173 1.68 12.89 1.26
CA TYR A 173 1.53 13.35 2.64
C TYR A 173 2.83 13.93 3.25
N ASP A 174 3.94 13.93 2.52
CA ASP A 174 5.21 14.50 2.98
C ASP A 174 5.16 16.03 2.84
N GLN A 175 4.90 16.72 3.94
CA GLN A 175 4.97 18.18 3.98
C GLN A 175 6.44 18.62 3.91
N ASN A 176 6.97 18.88 2.73
CA ASN A 176 8.26 19.53 2.45
C ASN A 176 9.53 18.91 3.07
N LYS A 177 9.51 17.71 3.56
CA LYS A 177 10.69 16.98 4.04
C LYS A 177 10.84 15.67 3.29
N SER A 178 11.54 15.69 2.15
CA SER A 178 12.06 14.47 1.57
C SER A 178 13.13 13.91 2.53
N GLN A 179 12.82 12.86 3.26
CA GLN A 179 13.84 12.12 3.98
C GLN A 179 14.62 11.29 2.98
N ALA A 180 15.92 11.57 2.85
CA ALA A 180 16.82 10.72 2.11
C ALA A 180 16.97 9.39 2.88
N GLU A 181 16.49 8.31 2.31
CA GLU A 181 16.72 6.96 2.85
C GLU A 181 18.00 6.40 2.23
N THR A 182 18.93 5.99 3.09
CA THR A 182 20.14 5.27 2.65
C THR A 182 19.73 3.89 2.16
N VAL A 183 19.95 3.61 0.88
CA VAL A 183 19.75 2.28 0.31
C VAL A 183 20.91 1.40 0.74
N LYS A 184 20.68 0.47 1.67
CA LYS A 184 21.72 -0.49 2.05
C LYS A 184 22.10 -1.35 0.85
N GLN A 185 23.39 -1.59 0.68
CA GLN A 185 23.96 -2.40 -0.42
C GLN A 185 23.35 -3.80 -0.51
N GLU A 186 22.89 -4.36 0.61
CA GLU A 186 22.16 -5.62 0.70
C GLU A 186 20.83 -5.63 -0.08
N ASN A 187 20.17 -4.47 -0.17
CA ASN A 187 18.93 -4.34 -0.94
C ASN A 187 19.15 -4.30 -2.46
N LEU A 188 20.33 -3.87 -2.90
CA LEU A 188 20.71 -3.89 -4.31
C LEU A 188 21.02 -5.30 -4.81
N ASN A 189 21.55 -6.17 -3.95
CA ASN A 189 21.86 -7.56 -4.30
C ASN A 189 20.60 -8.44 -4.39
N SER A 190 19.57 -8.14 -3.63
CA SER A 190 18.28 -8.86 -3.70
C SER A 190 17.43 -8.47 -4.91
N ALA A 191 17.74 -7.38 -5.59
CA ALA A 191 17.08 -6.96 -6.83
C ALA A 191 17.65 -7.66 -8.09
N ARG A 192 18.68 -8.51 -7.93
CA ARG A 192 19.35 -9.25 -9.04
C ARG A 192 18.91 -10.71 -9.17
N LEU A 193 17.90 -11.15 -8.41
CA LEU A 193 17.36 -12.51 -8.49
C LEU A 193 15.95 -12.53 -9.07
#